data_ab5cb64bafcdc6e345d81c93c3bb2fa5
#
_entry.id   ab5cb64bafcdc6e345d81c93c3bb2fa5
#
_cell.length_a   1.000
_cell.length_b   1.000
_cell.length_c   1.000
_cell.angle_alpha   90.00
_cell.angle_beta   90.00
_cell.angle_gamma   90.00
#
_symmetry.space_group_name_H-M   'P 1'
#
loop_
_entity.id
_entity.type
_entity.pdbx_description
1 polymer ?
#
loop_
_entity_poly.entity_id
_entity_poly.type
_entity_poly.pdbx_seq_one_letter_code
_entity_poly.pdbx_strand_id
1 'polypeptide(L)'
;MSKIKEKIEFIYQFLNKPKTVGAIAPSSKYLSRKILSFVDFSKENLVLLEYGAGTGPFTSEILKNLKPSDQLIVIELNQKFATDLKEKFKGHKNVKIYEDCVSNSQKILDKERIKEIDYIISGIPFSSLPKDVTQDILINTRSIMSNKTLFLTFQYSKF
;
A
#
# COMPACT_ATOMS: atom_id res chain seq x y z
N MET A 1 20.19 -8.32 4.86
CA MET A 1 18.98 -7.96 4.08
C MET A 1 18.56 -9.17 3.27
N SER A 2 17.25 -9.45 3.17
CA SER A 2 16.83 -10.58 2.34
C SER A 2 17.06 -10.23 0.86
N LYS A 3 17.43 -11.21 0.03
CA LYS A 3 17.58 -11.04 -1.43
C LYS A 3 16.32 -10.46 -2.10
N ILE A 4 15.16 -10.68 -1.49
CA ILE A 4 13.86 -10.15 -1.91
C ILE A 4 13.82 -8.63 -1.72
N LYS A 5 14.27 -8.12 -0.59
CA LYS A 5 14.31 -6.68 -0.31
C LYS A 5 15.16 -5.94 -1.35
N GLU A 6 16.36 -6.46 -1.65
CA GLU A 6 17.26 -5.88 -2.65
C GLU A 6 16.65 -5.86 -4.06
N LYS A 7 15.98 -6.97 -4.46
CA LYS A 7 15.29 -7.04 -5.76
C LYS A 7 14.12 -6.07 -5.84
N ILE A 8 13.29 -5.98 -4.79
CA ILE A 8 12.16 -5.07 -4.73
C ILE A 8 12.65 -3.61 -4.77
N GLU A 9 13.70 -3.28 -4.01
CA GLU A 9 14.28 -1.94 -3.97
C GLU A 9 14.84 -1.52 -5.33
N PHE A 10 15.56 -2.41 -6.02
CA PHE A 10 16.05 -2.18 -7.39
C PHE A 10 14.90 -1.90 -8.36
N ILE A 11 13.81 -2.65 -8.28
CA ILE A 11 12.64 -2.49 -9.16
C ILE A 11 11.91 -1.19 -8.85
N TYR A 12 11.74 -0.83 -7.58
CA TYR A 12 11.16 0.45 -7.20
C TYR A 12 11.97 1.64 -7.72
N GLN A 13 13.31 1.58 -7.65
CA GLN A 13 14.17 2.61 -8.24
C GLN A 13 14.00 2.69 -9.76
N PHE A 14 13.78 1.57 -10.42
CA PHE A 14 13.55 1.53 -11.87
C PHE A 14 12.17 2.09 -12.26
N LEU A 15 11.13 1.75 -11.50
CA LEU A 15 9.75 2.19 -11.73
C LEU A 15 9.52 3.66 -11.38
N ASN A 16 10.29 4.20 -10.45
CA ASN A 16 10.20 5.59 -10.00
C ASN A 16 11.07 6.57 -10.81
N LYS A 17 11.56 6.17 -11.97
CA LYS A 17 12.21 7.13 -12.89
C LYS A 17 11.20 8.19 -13.36
N PRO A 18 11.61 9.49 -13.48
CA PRO A 18 10.71 10.61 -13.76
C PRO A 18 9.80 10.46 -14.98
N LYS A 19 10.19 9.66 -15.96
CA LYS A 19 9.38 9.36 -17.16
C LYS A 19 8.12 8.54 -16.88
N THR A 20 8.07 7.80 -15.78
CA THR A 20 6.92 6.97 -15.38
C THR A 20 5.97 7.75 -14.47
N VAL A 21 6.48 8.65 -13.66
CA VAL A 21 5.69 9.46 -12.71
C VAL A 21 4.81 10.48 -13.42
N GLY A 22 5.27 11.08 -14.53
CA GLY A 22 4.48 12.05 -15.31
C GLY A 22 3.25 11.47 -16.02
N ALA A 23 3.24 10.17 -16.30
CA ALA A 23 2.10 9.49 -16.95
C ALA A 23 1.00 9.05 -15.97
N ILE A 24 1.26 9.05 -14.66
CA ILE A 24 0.36 8.51 -13.63
C ILE A 24 -0.51 9.60 -12.97
N ALA A 25 -0.11 10.87 -13.03
CA ALA A 25 -0.71 11.92 -12.21
C ALA A 25 -2.21 12.24 -12.47
N PRO A 26 -2.76 12.32 -13.70
CA PRO A 26 -4.18 12.59 -13.91
C PRO A 26 -5.08 11.37 -13.66
N SER A 27 -4.59 10.17 -13.96
CA SER A 27 -5.33 8.91 -13.79
C SER A 27 -5.33 8.42 -12.33
N SER A 28 -4.40 8.89 -11.49
CA SER A 28 -4.22 8.39 -10.13
C SER A 28 -5.43 8.69 -9.22
N LYS A 29 -6.04 9.88 -9.31
CA LYS A 29 -7.23 10.23 -8.52
C LYS A 29 -8.46 9.44 -8.94
N TYR A 30 -8.68 9.29 -10.24
CA TYR A 30 -9.80 8.50 -10.76
C TYR A 30 -9.65 7.03 -10.36
N LEU A 31 -8.46 6.49 -10.53
CA LEU A 31 -8.14 5.11 -10.22
C LEU A 31 -8.27 4.82 -8.72
N SER A 32 -7.74 5.71 -7.85
CA SER A 32 -7.87 5.55 -6.41
C SER A 32 -9.34 5.59 -5.97
N ARG A 33 -10.15 6.51 -6.48
CA ARG A 33 -11.60 6.55 -6.21
C ARG A 33 -12.30 5.28 -6.67
N LYS A 34 -11.94 4.76 -7.85
CA LYS A 34 -12.54 3.53 -8.37
C LYS A 34 -12.21 2.32 -7.50
N ILE A 35 -10.96 2.17 -7.10
CA ILE A 35 -10.53 1.09 -6.19
C ILE A 35 -11.22 1.24 -4.82
N LEU A 36 -11.24 2.46 -4.27
CA LEU A 36 -11.83 2.71 -2.96
C LEU A 36 -13.37 2.63 -2.96
N SER A 37 -14.02 2.61 -4.13
CA SER A 37 -15.46 2.33 -4.21
C SER A 37 -15.83 0.91 -3.75
N PHE A 38 -14.86 0.01 -3.65
CA PHE A 38 -15.03 -1.34 -3.09
C PHE A 38 -14.84 -1.41 -1.57
N VAL A 39 -14.43 -0.31 -0.94
CA VAL A 39 -14.27 -0.21 0.52
C VAL A 39 -15.56 0.29 1.13
N ASP A 40 -16.11 -0.47 2.08
CA ASP A 40 -17.29 -0.05 2.84
C ASP A 40 -16.89 0.81 4.04
N PHE A 41 -16.75 2.12 3.81
CA PHE A 41 -16.42 3.09 4.85
C PHE A 41 -17.57 3.35 5.85
N SER A 42 -18.73 2.73 5.70
CA SER A 42 -19.81 2.82 6.68
C SER A 42 -19.50 1.99 7.95
N LYS A 43 -18.68 0.95 7.82
CA LYS A 43 -18.23 0.12 8.94
C LYS A 43 -17.41 0.94 9.93
N GLU A 44 -17.47 0.54 11.20
CA GLU A 44 -16.70 1.12 12.30
C GLU A 44 -15.41 0.31 12.54
N ASN A 45 -14.39 0.99 13.06
CA ASN A 45 -13.11 0.39 13.44
C ASN A 45 -12.42 -0.35 12.29
N LEU A 46 -12.50 0.23 11.08
CA LEU A 46 -11.84 -0.34 9.91
C LEU A 46 -10.32 -0.36 10.10
N VAL A 47 -9.70 -1.44 9.66
CA VAL A 47 -8.25 -1.57 9.55
C VAL A 47 -7.89 -1.75 8.08
N LEU A 48 -7.19 -0.75 7.53
CA LEU A 48 -6.70 -0.76 6.16
C LEU A 48 -5.16 -0.85 6.15
N LEU A 49 -4.65 -1.63 5.21
CA LEU A 49 -3.22 -1.75 4.94
C LEU A 49 -2.95 -1.32 3.50
N GLU A 50 -2.09 -0.33 3.30
CA GLU A 50 -1.71 0.18 1.99
C GLU A 50 -0.29 -0.25 1.64
N TYR A 51 -0.11 -0.86 0.48
CA TYR A 51 1.17 -1.28 -0.07
C TYR A 51 1.64 -0.34 -1.18
N GLY A 52 2.86 0.20 -1.04
CA GLY A 52 3.49 0.98 -2.09
C GLY A 52 2.75 2.29 -2.38
N ALA A 53 2.61 3.13 -1.37
CA ALA A 53 1.84 4.36 -1.45
C ALA A 53 2.42 5.41 -2.44
N GLY A 54 3.73 5.35 -2.71
CA GLY A 54 4.40 6.31 -3.58
C GLY A 54 4.25 7.74 -3.09
N THR A 55 3.66 8.60 -3.91
CA THR A 55 3.37 10.00 -3.56
C THR A 55 2.07 10.18 -2.74
N GLY A 56 1.35 9.09 -2.45
CA GLY A 56 0.19 9.05 -1.59
C GLY A 56 -1.17 9.36 -2.21
N PRO A 57 -1.45 9.03 -3.48
CA PRO A 57 -2.76 9.28 -4.08
C PRO A 57 -3.86 8.44 -3.42
N PHE A 58 -3.61 7.16 -3.13
CA PHE A 58 -4.55 6.30 -2.39
C PHE A 58 -4.67 6.76 -0.95
N THR A 59 -3.56 6.99 -0.27
CA THR A 59 -3.51 7.50 1.11
C THR A 59 -4.39 8.75 1.26
N SER A 60 -4.24 9.72 0.35
CA SER A 60 -5.02 10.96 0.38
C SER A 60 -6.53 10.72 0.20
N GLU A 61 -6.93 9.80 -0.68
CA GLU A 61 -8.36 9.49 -0.88
C GLU A 61 -8.93 8.63 0.27
N ILE A 62 -8.16 7.72 0.84
CA ILE A 62 -8.56 6.95 2.03
C ILE A 62 -8.87 7.91 3.19
N LEU A 63 -7.97 8.86 3.44
CA LEU A 63 -8.09 9.80 4.57
C LEU A 63 -9.34 10.68 4.53
N LYS A 64 -9.91 10.91 3.35
CA LYS A 64 -11.18 11.67 3.22
C LYS A 64 -12.37 10.93 3.84
N ASN A 65 -12.27 9.62 3.96
CA ASN A 65 -13.37 8.77 4.41
C ASN A 65 -13.05 8.07 5.74
N LEU A 66 -11.80 8.14 6.19
CA LEU A 66 -11.34 7.47 7.40
C LEU A 66 -11.90 8.15 8.64
N LYS A 67 -12.53 7.39 9.52
CA LYS A 67 -13.05 7.87 10.79
C LYS A 67 -11.95 7.84 11.86
N PRO A 68 -12.09 8.56 12.97
CA PRO A 68 -11.11 8.55 14.07
C PRO A 68 -10.89 7.17 14.71
N SER A 69 -11.91 6.28 14.64
CA SER A 69 -11.83 4.90 15.13
C SER A 69 -11.15 3.93 14.17
N ASP A 70 -10.98 4.32 12.91
CA ASP A 70 -10.34 3.49 11.89
C ASP A 70 -8.81 3.61 11.96
N GLN A 71 -8.10 2.65 11.38
CA GLN A 71 -6.64 2.64 11.31
C GLN A 71 -6.16 2.43 9.89
N LEU A 72 -5.14 3.18 9.50
CA LEU A 72 -4.44 3.01 8.23
C LEU A 72 -2.96 2.75 8.49
N ILE A 73 -2.49 1.60 8.04
CA ILE A 73 -1.06 1.26 8.01
C ILE A 73 -0.59 1.38 6.57
N VAL A 74 0.44 2.15 6.34
CA VAL A 74 1.06 2.37 5.03
C VAL A 74 2.46 1.79 5.04
N ILE A 75 2.78 0.94 4.09
CA ILE A 75 4.12 0.38 3.90
C ILE A 75 4.67 0.86 2.56
N GLU A 76 5.73 1.66 2.62
CA GLU A 76 6.42 2.21 1.46
C GLU A 76 7.91 1.91 1.56
N LEU A 77 8.46 1.29 0.52
CA LEU A 77 9.86 0.87 0.50
C LEU A 77 10.83 2.02 0.23
N ASN A 78 10.39 2.99 -0.58
CA ASN A 78 11.23 4.12 -0.95
C ASN A 78 11.33 5.12 0.20
N GLN A 79 12.53 5.33 0.71
CA GLN A 79 12.82 6.21 1.85
C GLN A 79 12.30 7.63 1.65
N LYS A 80 12.53 8.19 0.45
CA LYS A 80 12.09 9.56 0.15
C LYS A 80 10.57 9.67 0.21
N PHE A 81 9.85 8.76 -0.44
CA PHE A 81 8.39 8.74 -0.40
C PHE A 81 7.86 8.51 1.02
N ALA A 82 8.43 7.57 1.75
CA ALA A 82 8.03 7.32 3.14
C ALA A 82 8.22 8.55 4.03
N THR A 83 9.32 9.28 3.86
CA THR A 83 9.60 10.53 4.58
C THR A 83 8.59 11.62 4.20
N ASP A 84 8.36 11.81 2.90
CA ASP A 84 7.41 12.82 2.38
C ASP A 84 5.96 12.51 2.87
N LEU A 85 5.57 11.22 2.88
CA LEU A 85 4.27 10.79 3.40
C LEU A 85 4.12 11.04 4.90
N LYS A 86 5.16 10.75 5.70
CA LYS A 86 5.17 11.00 7.14
C LYS A 86 4.96 12.48 7.44
N GLU A 87 5.65 13.36 6.72
CA GLU A 87 5.48 14.80 6.87
C GLU A 87 4.10 15.27 6.42
N LYS A 88 3.65 14.81 5.25
CA LYS A 88 2.36 15.18 4.67
C LYS A 88 1.17 14.81 5.56
N PHE A 89 1.24 13.65 6.22
CA PHE A 89 0.12 13.10 6.99
C PHE A 89 0.35 13.09 8.51
N LYS A 90 1.34 13.83 9.01
CA LYS A 90 1.69 13.89 10.44
C LYS A 90 0.55 14.29 11.37
N GLY A 91 -0.47 15.00 10.87
CA GLY A 91 -1.65 15.41 11.64
C GLY A 91 -2.67 14.28 11.89
N HIS A 92 -2.53 13.14 11.23
CA HIS A 92 -3.47 12.02 11.32
C HIS A 92 -2.97 10.96 12.30
N LYS A 93 -3.47 10.98 13.53
CA LYS A 93 -3.01 10.06 14.60
C LYS A 93 -3.29 8.59 14.35
N ASN A 94 -4.30 8.28 13.53
CA ASN A 94 -4.73 6.94 13.16
C ASN A 94 -4.07 6.43 11.87
N VAL A 95 -3.05 7.12 11.37
CA VAL A 95 -2.22 6.73 10.23
C VAL A 95 -0.81 6.43 10.69
N LYS A 96 -0.31 5.25 10.33
CA LYS A 96 1.07 4.81 10.58
C LYS A 96 1.77 4.52 9.27
N ILE A 97 2.91 5.16 9.04
CA ILE A 97 3.68 5.02 7.80
C ILE A 97 5.01 4.36 8.13
N TYR A 98 5.26 3.23 7.50
CA TYR A 98 6.47 2.44 7.64
C TYR A 98 7.31 2.49 6.38
N GLU A 99 8.58 2.88 6.54
CA GLU A 99 9.61 2.66 5.54
C GLU A 99 10.10 1.22 5.67
N ASP A 100 9.46 0.32 4.93
CA ASP A 100 9.78 -1.11 5.01
C ASP A 100 9.32 -1.86 3.75
N CYS A 101 9.74 -3.12 3.66
CA CYS A 101 9.27 -4.05 2.66
C CYS A 101 7.92 -4.65 3.08
N VAL A 102 7.01 -4.80 2.11
CA VAL A 102 5.70 -5.46 2.34
C VAL A 102 5.82 -6.90 2.82
N SER A 103 6.96 -7.57 2.60
CA SER A 103 7.24 -8.89 3.20
C SER A 103 7.32 -8.87 4.73
N ASN A 104 7.48 -7.70 5.34
CA ASN A 104 7.49 -7.51 6.78
C ASN A 104 6.12 -7.13 7.37
N SER A 105 5.05 -7.20 6.58
CA SER A 105 3.70 -6.80 7.00
C SER A 105 3.27 -7.46 8.30
N GLN A 106 3.51 -8.77 8.48
CA GLN A 106 3.15 -9.47 9.73
C GLN A 106 3.82 -8.83 10.95
N LYS A 107 5.13 -8.54 10.86
CA LYS A 107 5.87 -7.92 11.98
C LYS A 107 5.33 -6.53 12.32
N ILE A 108 4.93 -5.76 11.29
CA ILE A 108 4.36 -4.43 11.48
C ILE A 108 3.00 -4.54 12.17
N LEU A 109 2.15 -5.47 11.71
CA LEU A 109 0.84 -5.71 12.33
C LEU A 109 0.96 -6.16 13.78
N ASP A 110 1.91 -7.06 14.08
CA ASP A 110 2.19 -7.52 15.44
C ASP A 110 2.62 -6.34 16.34
N LYS A 111 3.52 -5.47 15.84
CA LYS A 111 3.95 -4.27 16.55
C LYS A 111 2.79 -3.31 16.85
N GLU A 112 1.88 -3.14 15.90
CA GLU A 112 0.68 -2.30 16.06
C GLU A 112 -0.46 -3.03 16.78
N ARG A 113 -0.26 -4.31 17.18
CA ARG A 113 -1.26 -5.17 17.86
C ARG A 113 -2.53 -5.34 17.04
N ILE A 114 -2.40 -5.34 15.72
CA ILE A 114 -3.48 -5.56 14.76
C ILE A 114 -3.59 -7.05 14.48
N LYS A 115 -4.77 -7.62 14.76
CA LYS A 115 -5.06 -9.06 14.56
C LYS A 115 -5.79 -9.34 13.26
N GLU A 116 -6.62 -8.41 12.82
CA GLU A 116 -7.44 -8.56 11.62
C GLU A 116 -7.35 -7.30 10.76
N ILE A 117 -7.34 -7.48 9.45
CA ILE A 117 -7.32 -6.44 8.44
C ILE A 117 -8.60 -6.58 7.62
N ASP A 118 -9.31 -5.47 7.38
CA ASP A 118 -10.49 -5.46 6.52
C ASP A 118 -10.10 -5.37 5.04
N TYR A 119 -9.17 -4.47 4.72
CA TYR A 119 -8.77 -4.22 3.34
C TYR A 119 -7.26 -4.09 3.21
N ILE A 120 -6.71 -4.71 2.18
CA ILE A 120 -5.35 -4.46 1.71
C ILE A 120 -5.46 -3.78 0.36
N ILE A 121 -4.90 -2.58 0.23
CA ILE A 121 -4.93 -1.78 -0.98
C ILE A 121 -3.50 -1.69 -1.52
N SER A 122 -3.26 -2.22 -2.71
CA SER A 122 -1.92 -2.29 -3.28
C SER A 122 -1.75 -1.40 -4.49
N GLY A 123 -0.80 -0.46 -4.39
CA GLY A 123 -0.27 0.31 -5.50
C GLY A 123 0.92 -0.35 -6.21
N ILE A 124 1.27 -1.59 -5.83
CA ILE A 124 2.41 -2.30 -6.41
C ILE A 124 2.08 -2.76 -7.84
N PRO A 125 2.91 -2.41 -8.84
CA PRO A 125 2.71 -2.83 -10.22
C PRO A 125 3.21 -4.27 -10.44
N PHE A 126 2.45 -5.27 -10.01
CA PHE A 126 2.84 -6.70 -10.08
C PHE A 126 3.23 -7.15 -11.48
N SER A 127 2.57 -6.64 -12.53
CA SER A 127 2.88 -6.96 -13.93
C SER A 127 4.29 -6.55 -14.36
N SER A 128 4.92 -5.64 -13.63
CA SER A 128 6.28 -5.13 -13.87
C SER A 128 7.33 -5.78 -12.98
N LEU A 129 6.92 -6.60 -12.02
CA LEU A 129 7.82 -7.31 -11.11
C LEU A 129 8.22 -8.69 -11.67
N PRO A 130 9.40 -9.23 -11.29
CA PRO A 130 9.73 -10.62 -11.49
C PRO A 130 8.69 -11.54 -10.85
N LYS A 131 8.43 -12.69 -11.49
CA LYS A 131 7.41 -13.64 -11.02
C LYS A 131 7.67 -14.16 -9.61
N ASP A 132 8.92 -14.46 -9.28
CA ASP A 132 9.34 -14.91 -7.95
C ASP A 132 9.04 -13.86 -6.86
N VAL A 133 9.34 -12.59 -7.14
CA VAL A 133 9.03 -11.48 -6.23
C VAL A 133 7.53 -11.31 -6.05
N THR A 134 6.77 -11.37 -7.14
CA THR A 134 5.30 -11.29 -7.09
C THR A 134 4.72 -12.43 -6.26
N GLN A 135 5.19 -13.67 -6.46
CA GLN A 135 4.74 -14.82 -5.69
C GLN A 135 5.03 -14.67 -4.20
N ASP A 136 6.23 -14.23 -3.84
CA ASP A 136 6.62 -14.02 -2.44
C ASP A 136 5.75 -12.96 -1.76
N ILE A 137 5.48 -11.85 -2.44
CA ILE A 137 4.59 -10.80 -1.91
C ILE A 137 3.18 -11.37 -1.72
N LEU A 138 2.64 -12.09 -2.70
CA LEU A 138 1.28 -12.62 -2.62
C LEU A 138 1.15 -13.72 -1.56
N ILE A 139 2.17 -14.57 -1.38
CA ILE A 139 2.19 -15.59 -0.31
C ILE A 139 2.19 -14.89 1.06
N ASN A 140 3.06 -13.91 1.28
CA ASN A 140 3.09 -13.14 2.52
C ASN A 140 1.76 -12.40 2.76
N THR A 141 1.21 -11.78 1.73
CA THR A 141 -0.10 -11.11 1.81
C THR A 141 -1.19 -12.09 2.20
N ARG A 142 -1.24 -13.26 1.56
CA ARG A 142 -2.24 -14.29 1.90
C ARG A 142 -2.13 -14.78 3.34
N SER A 143 -0.92 -14.84 3.90
CA SER A 143 -0.70 -15.30 5.27
C SER A 143 -1.27 -14.36 6.34
N ILE A 144 -1.39 -13.07 6.04
CA ILE A 144 -1.97 -12.06 6.96
C ILE A 144 -3.46 -11.82 6.74
N MET A 145 -4.05 -12.40 5.69
CA MET A 145 -5.47 -12.24 5.36
C MET A 145 -6.33 -13.26 6.10
N SER A 146 -7.45 -12.80 6.62
CA SER A 146 -8.57 -13.67 7.01
C SER A 146 -9.48 -13.96 5.80
N ASN A 147 -10.50 -14.78 5.99
CA ASN A 147 -11.54 -15.01 4.98
C ASN A 147 -12.44 -13.78 4.74
N LYS A 148 -12.34 -12.75 5.57
CA LYS A 148 -13.09 -11.50 5.45
C LYS A 148 -12.27 -10.37 4.83
N THR A 149 -10.95 -10.52 4.75
CA THR A 149 -10.05 -9.50 4.20
C THR A 149 -10.20 -9.44 2.68
N LEU A 150 -10.38 -8.24 2.14
CA LEU A 150 -10.33 -8.01 0.70
C LEU A 150 -8.98 -7.42 0.28
N PHE A 151 -8.38 -8.02 -0.75
CA PHE A 151 -7.17 -7.51 -1.40
C PHE A 151 -7.56 -6.77 -2.67
N LEU A 152 -7.32 -5.47 -2.70
CA LEU A 152 -7.67 -4.57 -3.79
C LEU A 152 -6.38 -4.09 -4.48
N THR A 153 -6.28 -4.35 -5.77
CA THR A 153 -5.15 -3.91 -6.58
C THR A 153 -5.61 -3.55 -7.98
N PHE A 154 -4.82 -2.74 -8.66
CA PHE A 154 -4.99 -2.51 -10.09
C PHE A 154 -3.76 -2.97 -10.85
N GLN A 155 -3.94 -3.40 -12.07
CA GLN A 155 -2.85 -3.79 -12.94
C GLN A 155 -3.07 -3.22 -14.33
N TYR A 156 -2.01 -2.66 -14.92
CA TYR A 156 -2.05 -2.27 -16.32
C TYR A 156 -1.82 -3.51 -17.19
N SER A 157 -2.78 -3.84 -18.05
CA SER A 157 -2.55 -4.81 -19.10
C SER A 157 -1.83 -4.13 -20.27
N LYS A 158 -0.76 -4.75 -20.76
CA LYS A 158 -0.23 -4.40 -22.07
C LYS A 158 -1.12 -5.04 -23.12
N PHE A 159 -1.86 -4.23 -23.84
CA PHE A 159 -2.51 -4.66 -25.07
C PHE A 159 -1.49 -4.74 -26.19
#